data_a8c2c93483add15b74e618168fc77084
#
_entry.id   a8c2c93483add15b74e618168fc77084
#
_cell.length_a   1.000
_cell.length_b   1.000
_cell.length_c   1.000
_cell.angle_alpha   90.00
_cell.angle_beta   90.00
_cell.angle_gamma   90.00
#
_symmetry.space_group_name_H-M   'P 1'
#
loop_
_entity.id
_entity.type
_entity.pdbx_description
1 polymer ?
#
loop_
_entity_poly.entity_id
_entity_poly.type
_entity_poly.pdbx_seq_one_letter_code
_entity_poly.pdbx_strand_id
1 'polypeptide(L)'
;MLLGHGSERGLYYRKNDKEEGFDGIIVGHPQAYQLRRHGSNMIGIWCHAVEFAKAEGLHGLFSGMIISEMSEAEEYGIATTLDEIRSSNRTMFCHLRKLIDEETPWHEIPARMKEMDNEHTPLSEFNYNNFYNL
;
A
#
# COMPACT_ATOMS: atom_id res chain seq x y z
N MET A 1 -2.00 -7.15 -9.70
CA MET A 1 -1.78 -6.09 -8.69
C MET A 1 -3.11 -5.42 -8.39
N LEU A 2 -3.38 -5.19 -7.11
CA LEU A 2 -4.53 -4.45 -6.60
C LEU A 2 -4.01 -3.19 -5.93
N LEU A 3 -4.55 -2.02 -6.27
CA LEU A 3 -4.10 -0.73 -5.77
C LEU A 3 -5.31 0.18 -5.51
N GLY A 4 -5.37 0.84 -4.36
CA GLY A 4 -6.42 1.79 -4.03
C GLY A 4 -6.51 2.09 -2.54
N HIS A 5 -7.66 2.55 -2.10
CA HIS A 5 -7.98 2.74 -0.69
C HIS A 5 -8.55 1.47 -0.07
N GLY A 6 -8.32 1.26 1.21
CA GLY A 6 -8.83 0.09 1.91
C GLY A 6 -8.49 0.08 3.39
N SER A 7 -8.72 -1.06 4.01
CA SER A 7 -8.38 -1.35 5.39
C SER A 7 -7.99 -2.83 5.55
N GLU A 8 -7.87 -3.28 6.79
CA GLU A 8 -7.73 -4.70 7.14
C GLU A 8 -8.90 -5.58 6.67
N ARG A 9 -10.01 -4.96 6.22
CA ARG A 9 -11.18 -5.66 5.66
C ARG A 9 -11.10 -5.86 4.15
N GLY A 10 -10.19 -5.17 3.47
CA GLY A 10 -9.98 -5.28 2.04
C GLY A 10 -9.88 -3.97 1.30
N LEU A 11 -10.01 -4.04 -0.01
CA LEU A 11 -9.94 -2.92 -0.95
C LEU A 11 -11.33 -2.34 -1.17
N TYR A 12 -11.44 -1.01 -1.11
CA TYR A 12 -12.69 -0.27 -1.19
C TYR A 12 -12.86 0.44 -2.53
N TYR A 13 -14.11 0.80 -2.83
CA TYR A 13 -14.43 1.70 -3.94
C TYR A 13 -15.28 2.89 -3.49
N ARG A 14 -15.18 3.96 -4.27
CA ARG A 14 -15.94 5.19 -4.13
C ARG A 14 -16.53 5.53 -5.51
N LYS A 15 -17.84 5.82 -5.57
CA LYS A 15 -18.52 6.20 -6.82
C LYS A 15 -18.23 7.64 -7.21
N ASN A 16 -18.00 8.48 -6.22
CA ASN A 16 -17.76 9.91 -6.40
C ASN A 16 -16.56 10.34 -5.53
N ASP A 17 -15.47 10.74 -6.16
CA ASP A 17 -14.23 11.16 -5.48
C ASP A 17 -14.38 12.45 -4.66
N LYS A 18 -15.51 13.16 -4.81
CA LYS A 18 -15.82 14.38 -4.06
C LYS A 18 -16.57 14.12 -2.76
N GLU A 19 -17.03 12.91 -2.52
CA GLU A 19 -17.74 12.52 -1.31
C GLU A 19 -16.78 11.93 -0.30
N GLU A 20 -16.99 12.23 0.98
CA GLU A 20 -16.25 11.56 2.06
C GLU A 20 -16.78 10.14 2.25
N GLY A 21 -15.85 9.22 2.58
CA GLY A 21 -16.17 7.82 2.82
C GLY A 21 -16.13 6.93 1.57
N PHE A 22 -16.51 5.68 1.75
CA PHE A 22 -16.48 4.64 0.72
C PHE A 22 -17.83 4.00 0.57
N ASP A 23 -18.20 3.63 -0.69
CA ASP A 23 -19.49 3.03 -1.02
C ASP A 23 -19.52 1.52 -0.74
N GLY A 24 -18.38 0.87 -0.75
CA GLY A 24 -18.32 -0.57 -0.49
C GLY A 24 -16.95 -1.18 -0.68
N ILE A 25 -16.90 -2.51 -0.55
CA ILE A 25 -15.69 -3.32 -0.68
C ILE A 25 -15.68 -3.97 -2.07
N ILE A 26 -14.59 -3.79 -2.81
CA ILE A 26 -14.37 -4.48 -4.11
C ILE A 26 -13.79 -5.86 -3.85
N VAL A 27 -12.76 -5.93 -2.99
CA VAL A 27 -12.06 -7.15 -2.66
C VAL A 27 -12.04 -7.29 -1.14
N GLY A 28 -12.73 -8.28 -0.64
CA GLY A 28 -12.83 -8.58 0.78
C GLY A 28 -12.80 -10.10 1.01
N HIS A 29 -13.23 -10.51 2.20
CA HIS A 29 -13.29 -11.93 2.59
C HIS A 29 -13.95 -12.85 1.54
N PRO A 30 -15.09 -12.48 0.91
CA PRO A 30 -15.72 -13.34 -0.09
C PRO A 30 -14.84 -13.62 -1.33
N GLN A 31 -13.98 -12.66 -1.71
CA GLN A 31 -13.07 -12.78 -2.85
C GLN A 31 -11.74 -13.45 -2.49
N ALA A 32 -11.40 -13.55 -1.21
CA ALA A 32 -10.13 -14.10 -0.74
C ALA A 32 -9.89 -15.55 -1.21
N TYR A 33 -10.95 -16.34 -1.34
CA TYR A 33 -10.86 -17.70 -1.90
C TYR A 33 -10.29 -17.70 -3.32
N GLN A 34 -10.74 -16.77 -4.16
CA GLN A 34 -10.23 -16.64 -5.53
C GLN A 34 -8.76 -16.17 -5.53
N LEU A 35 -8.44 -15.23 -4.65
CA LEU A 35 -7.09 -14.67 -4.54
C LEU A 35 -6.07 -15.72 -4.09
N ARG A 36 -6.41 -16.59 -3.15
CA ARG A 36 -5.53 -17.70 -2.71
C ARG A 36 -5.09 -18.62 -3.86
N ARG A 37 -5.87 -18.72 -4.94
CA ARG A 37 -5.52 -19.53 -6.12
C ARG A 37 -4.39 -18.96 -6.96
N HIS A 38 -4.02 -17.68 -6.77
CA HIS A 38 -2.89 -17.05 -7.45
C HIS A 38 -1.53 -17.32 -6.79
N GLY A 39 -1.49 -18.09 -5.71
CA GLY A 39 -0.27 -18.42 -5.00
C GLY A 39 0.44 -17.17 -4.46
N SER A 40 1.77 -17.10 -4.61
CA SER A 40 2.60 -15.99 -4.13
C SER A 40 2.72 -14.81 -5.09
N ASN A 41 1.91 -14.75 -6.15
CA ASN A 41 2.05 -13.75 -7.21
C ASN A 41 1.09 -12.55 -7.05
N MET A 42 0.79 -12.18 -5.81
CA MET A 42 -0.08 -11.05 -5.53
C MET A 42 0.69 -9.82 -5.11
N ILE A 43 0.21 -8.65 -5.57
CA ILE A 43 0.60 -7.35 -5.03
C ILE A 43 -0.68 -6.64 -4.59
N GLY A 44 -0.76 -6.31 -3.30
CA GLY A 44 -1.86 -5.56 -2.69
C GLY A 44 -1.36 -4.28 -2.04
N ILE A 45 -1.73 -3.14 -2.60
CA ILE A 45 -1.31 -1.81 -2.12
C ILE A 45 -2.55 -1.00 -1.74
N TRP A 46 -2.89 -1.02 -0.49
CA TRP A 46 -3.88 -0.18 0.19
C TRP A 46 -3.59 -0.14 1.70
N CYS A 47 -4.18 0.78 2.42
CA CYS A 47 -3.96 0.88 3.87
C CYS A 47 -4.34 -0.43 4.57
N HIS A 48 -3.39 -1.02 5.30
CA HIS A 48 -3.56 -2.30 6.01
C HIS A 48 -3.79 -3.54 5.12
N ALA A 49 -3.29 -3.52 3.88
CA ALA A 49 -3.36 -4.69 2.99
C ALA A 49 -2.65 -5.92 3.58
N VAL A 50 -1.56 -5.72 4.30
CA VAL A 50 -0.81 -6.81 4.94
C VAL A 50 -1.62 -7.52 6.03
N GLU A 51 -2.41 -6.78 6.81
CA GLU A 51 -3.31 -7.33 7.83
C GLU A 51 -4.42 -8.16 7.18
N PHE A 52 -5.03 -7.64 6.10
CA PHE A 52 -5.98 -8.39 5.28
C PHE A 52 -5.35 -9.68 4.74
N ALA A 53 -4.16 -9.57 4.15
CA ALA A 53 -3.47 -10.72 3.57
C ALA A 53 -3.15 -11.81 4.61
N LYS A 54 -2.70 -11.42 5.81
CA LYS A 54 -2.47 -12.36 6.92
C LYS A 54 -3.75 -13.05 7.36
N ALA A 55 -4.84 -12.29 7.55
CA ALA A 55 -6.13 -12.84 7.96
C ALA A 55 -6.71 -13.82 6.93
N GLU A 56 -6.48 -13.56 5.64
CA GLU A 56 -7.01 -14.36 4.54
C GLU A 56 -6.05 -15.44 4.01
N GLY A 57 -4.85 -15.56 4.58
CA GLY A 57 -3.84 -16.53 4.14
C GLY A 57 -3.34 -16.28 2.72
N LEU A 58 -3.15 -15.00 2.35
CA LEU A 58 -2.62 -14.60 1.06
C LEU A 58 -1.10 -14.45 1.12
N HIS A 59 -0.44 -14.70 0.00
CA HIS A 59 1.00 -14.58 -0.14
C HIS A 59 1.37 -13.61 -1.27
N GLY A 60 2.45 -12.83 -1.07
CA GLY A 60 2.91 -11.85 -2.03
C GLY A 60 3.45 -10.59 -1.37
N LEU A 61 3.44 -9.48 -2.09
CA LEU A 61 3.87 -8.16 -1.62
C LEU A 61 2.65 -7.33 -1.21
N PHE A 62 2.63 -6.85 0.02
CA PHE A 62 1.52 -6.09 0.58
C PHE A 62 2.01 -4.83 1.31
N SER A 63 1.22 -3.76 1.23
CA SER A 63 1.49 -2.57 2.04
C SER A 63 0.83 -2.66 3.42
N GLY A 64 1.46 -2.02 4.40
CA GLY A 64 0.79 -1.58 5.62
C GLY A 64 0.06 -0.26 5.39
N MET A 65 0.12 0.64 6.37
CA MET A 65 -0.41 1.98 6.21
C MET A 65 0.48 2.81 5.28
N ILE A 66 -0.13 3.44 4.28
CA ILE A 66 0.52 4.41 3.40
C ILE A 66 -0.21 5.75 3.57
N ILE A 67 0.49 6.76 4.07
CA ILE A 67 -0.07 8.10 4.19
C ILE A 67 -0.25 8.70 2.79
N SER A 68 -1.51 8.98 2.45
CA SER A 68 -1.93 9.51 1.16
C SER A 68 -2.78 10.79 1.27
N GLU A 69 -3.26 11.09 2.49
CA GLU A 69 -4.11 12.24 2.80
C GLU A 69 -3.63 12.95 4.07
N MET A 70 -3.99 14.24 4.21
CA MET A 70 -3.59 15.05 5.38
C MET A 70 -4.16 14.51 6.68
N SER A 71 -5.40 14.02 6.69
CA SER A 71 -6.03 13.43 7.87
C SER A 71 -5.24 12.22 8.41
N GLU A 72 -4.70 11.41 7.52
CA GLU A 72 -3.85 10.28 7.89
C GLU A 72 -2.51 10.75 8.48
N ALA A 73 -1.89 11.77 7.87
CA ALA A 73 -0.66 12.36 8.41
C ALA A 73 -0.87 12.93 9.83
N GLU A 74 -1.99 13.60 10.06
CA GLU A 74 -2.37 14.13 11.37
C GLU A 74 -2.59 13.01 12.40
N GLU A 75 -3.30 11.94 12.01
CA GLU A 75 -3.55 10.78 12.86
C GLU A 75 -2.26 10.11 13.33
N TYR A 76 -1.27 9.98 12.44
CA TYR A 76 0.04 9.38 12.74
C TYR A 76 1.09 10.38 13.25
N GLY A 77 0.72 11.65 13.46
CA GLY A 77 1.62 12.67 13.97
C GLY A 77 2.78 13.03 13.02
N ILE A 78 2.56 12.90 11.72
CA ILE A 78 3.55 13.20 10.68
C ILE A 78 3.36 14.64 10.21
N ALA A 79 4.35 15.50 10.47
CA ALA A 79 4.36 16.88 9.97
C ALA A 79 4.70 16.87 8.47
N THR A 80 3.77 17.32 7.63
CA THR A 80 3.89 17.34 6.18
C THR A 80 2.87 18.28 5.55
N THR A 81 2.90 18.41 4.23
CA THR A 81 1.92 19.15 3.43
C THR A 81 1.32 18.22 2.37
N LEU A 82 0.16 18.61 1.82
CA LEU A 82 -0.48 17.82 0.75
C LEU A 82 0.42 17.71 -0.49
N ASP A 83 1.17 18.76 -0.83
CA ASP A 83 2.10 18.72 -1.97
C ASP A 83 3.28 17.79 -1.71
N GLU A 84 3.80 17.75 -0.49
CA GLU A 84 4.84 16.79 -0.08
C GLU A 84 4.31 15.36 -0.14
N ILE A 85 3.10 15.08 0.35
CA ILE A 85 2.47 13.76 0.28
C ILE A 85 2.37 13.31 -1.19
N ARG A 86 1.85 14.16 -2.07
CA ARG A 86 1.69 13.84 -3.49
C ARG A 86 3.03 13.59 -4.19
N SER A 87 4.02 14.43 -3.93
CA SER A 87 5.35 14.33 -4.53
C SER A 87 6.09 13.09 -4.05
N SER A 88 6.14 12.88 -2.73
CA SER A 88 6.82 11.75 -2.11
C SER A 88 6.20 10.41 -2.54
N ASN A 89 4.87 10.31 -2.53
CA ASN A 89 4.18 9.10 -2.96
C ASN A 89 4.40 8.80 -4.45
N ARG A 90 4.41 9.83 -5.30
CA ARG A 90 4.73 9.65 -6.72
C ARG A 90 6.13 9.04 -6.89
N THR A 91 7.12 9.57 -6.19
CA THR A 91 8.50 9.07 -6.22
C THR A 91 8.56 7.63 -5.70
N MET A 92 7.93 7.35 -4.57
CA MET A 92 7.88 6.03 -3.96
C MET A 92 7.27 4.99 -4.91
N PHE A 93 6.16 5.29 -5.54
CA PHE A 93 5.53 4.36 -6.50
C PHE A 93 6.33 4.20 -7.79
N CYS A 94 7.08 5.22 -8.24
CA CYS A 94 8.06 5.06 -9.32
C CYS A 94 9.19 4.09 -8.93
N HIS A 95 9.68 4.15 -7.70
CA HIS A 95 10.67 3.22 -7.18
C HIS A 95 10.12 1.79 -7.10
N LEU A 96 8.92 1.61 -6.56
CA LEU A 96 8.28 0.28 -6.52
C LEU A 96 8.10 -0.29 -7.93
N ARG A 97 7.60 0.52 -8.87
CA ARG A 97 7.46 0.11 -10.27
C ARG A 97 8.79 -0.33 -10.87
N LYS A 98 9.85 0.45 -10.64
CA LYS A 98 11.20 0.10 -11.13
C LYS A 98 11.64 -1.28 -10.62
N LEU A 99 11.46 -1.56 -9.34
CA LEU A 99 11.82 -2.86 -8.76
C LEU A 99 11.02 -4.01 -9.37
N ILE A 100 9.73 -3.79 -9.65
CA ILE A 100 8.87 -4.77 -10.32
C ILE A 100 9.31 -4.99 -11.78
N ASP A 101 9.59 -3.92 -12.51
CA ASP A 101 10.02 -3.97 -13.92
C ASP A 101 11.41 -4.64 -14.06
N GLU A 102 12.27 -4.53 -13.06
CA GLU A 102 13.57 -5.20 -12.96
C GLU A 102 13.48 -6.66 -12.47
N GLU A 103 12.26 -7.18 -12.28
CA GLU A 103 12.00 -8.54 -11.77
C GLU A 103 12.68 -8.82 -10.42
N THR A 104 12.81 -7.79 -9.56
CA THR A 104 13.39 -7.94 -8.22
C THR A 104 12.61 -9.01 -7.44
N PRO A 105 13.30 -9.97 -6.80
CA PRO A 105 12.63 -10.97 -5.97
C PRO A 105 11.77 -10.31 -4.89
N TRP A 106 10.53 -10.75 -4.74
CA TRP A 106 9.54 -10.07 -3.90
C TRP A 106 9.94 -9.96 -2.43
N HIS A 107 10.68 -10.94 -1.91
CA HIS A 107 11.19 -10.90 -0.55
C HIS A 107 12.27 -9.83 -0.35
N GLU A 108 12.90 -9.34 -1.42
CA GLU A 108 13.89 -8.26 -1.36
C GLU A 108 13.26 -6.87 -1.48
N ILE A 109 12.06 -6.75 -2.08
CA ILE A 109 11.43 -5.45 -2.34
C ILE A 109 11.28 -4.60 -1.08
N PRO A 110 10.82 -5.10 0.08
CA PRO A 110 10.71 -4.28 1.28
C PRO A 110 12.04 -3.63 1.72
N ALA A 111 13.14 -4.37 1.67
CA ALA A 111 14.46 -3.84 2.00
C ALA A 111 14.95 -2.84 0.95
N ARG A 112 14.77 -3.16 -0.32
CA ARG A 112 15.15 -2.29 -1.43
C ARG A 112 14.35 -0.98 -1.45
N MET A 113 13.06 -1.02 -1.12
CA MET A 113 12.26 0.20 -0.97
C MET A 113 12.86 1.13 0.08
N LYS A 114 13.20 0.62 1.27
CA LYS A 114 13.84 1.43 2.32
C LYS A 114 15.15 2.08 1.86
N GLU A 115 15.99 1.34 1.13
CA GLU A 115 17.25 1.84 0.58
C GLU A 115 17.05 2.94 -0.49
N MET A 116 15.93 2.92 -1.19
CA MET A 116 15.59 3.89 -2.23
C MET A 116 14.98 5.19 -1.71
N ASP A 117 14.65 5.28 -0.43
CA ASP A 117 14.24 6.54 0.18
C ASP A 117 15.41 7.54 0.18
N ASN A 118 15.36 8.53 -0.70
CA ASN A 118 16.36 9.59 -0.80
C ASN A 118 15.92 10.89 -0.09
N GLU A 119 14.69 10.95 0.37
CA GLU A 119 14.13 12.15 1.00
C GLU A 119 14.46 12.18 2.49
N HIS A 120 14.43 11.03 3.18
CA HIS A 120 14.67 10.87 4.61
C HIS A 120 13.83 11.81 5.48
N THR A 121 12.58 12.06 5.05
CA THR A 121 11.60 12.81 5.82
C THR A 121 10.80 11.87 6.71
N PRO A 122 10.14 12.36 7.80
CA PRO A 122 9.23 11.52 8.58
C PRO A 122 8.16 10.83 7.73
N LEU A 123 7.64 11.53 6.71
CA LEU A 123 6.66 10.98 5.76
C LEU A 123 7.25 9.87 4.90
N SER A 124 8.38 10.13 4.24
CA SER A 124 8.99 9.14 3.35
C SER A 124 9.46 7.91 4.13
N GLU A 125 10.11 8.09 5.26
CA GLU A 125 10.52 6.98 6.12
C GLU A 125 9.32 6.14 6.57
N PHE A 126 8.21 6.77 6.96
CA PHE A 126 6.99 6.06 7.30
C PHE A 126 6.49 5.21 6.13
N ASN A 127 6.29 5.81 4.96
CA ASN A 127 5.71 5.13 3.81
C ASN A 127 6.63 4.05 3.23
N TYR A 128 7.93 4.32 3.06
CA TYR A 128 8.88 3.34 2.53
C TYR A 128 9.11 2.14 3.45
N ASN A 129 8.86 2.28 4.75
CA ASN A 129 8.95 1.18 5.72
C ASN A 129 7.69 0.29 5.75
N ASN A 130 6.65 0.63 5.02
CA ASN A 130 5.36 -0.06 5.06
C ASN A 130 5.12 -0.99 3.85
N PHE A 131 6.15 -1.72 3.42
CA PHE A 131 6.04 -2.81 2.45
C PHE A 131 6.45 -4.12 3.10
N TYR A 132 5.71 -5.19 2.83
CA TYR A 132 5.87 -6.50 3.45
C TYR A 132 5.74 -7.61 2.41
N ASN A 133 6.56 -8.64 2.54
CA ASN A 133 6.41 -9.87 1.78
C ASN A 133 5.91 -10.99 2.71
N LEU A 134 4.84 -11.63 2.32
CA LEU A 134 4.22 -12.75 3.03
C LEU A 134 4.36 -14.06 2.27
#